data_6ea2e18d6ec6052e83f718be2c7e2805
#
_entry.id   6ea2e18d6ec6052e83f718be2c7e2805
#
_cell.length_a   1.000
_cell.length_b   1.000
_cell.length_c   1.000
_cell.angle_alpha   90.00
_cell.angle_beta   90.00
_cell.angle_gamma   90.00
#
_symmetry.space_group_name_H-M   'P 1'
#
loop_
_entity.id
_entity.type
_entity.pdbx_description
1 polymer ?
#
loop_
_entity_poly.entity_id
_entity_poly.type
_entity_poly.pdbx_seq_one_letter_code
_entity_poly.pdbx_strand_id
1 'polypeptide(L)'
;HVFDMPLSVGGRFSLWSAASLACMIYLGADTFEGILKGAAEMDAHVRSAPLEENAAMRLALLDYWNATIRNEKMRVLLAYANRLRMLPTYLQQLEMESNGKTVSPTGTIVSGATAPALWGGEGSVGQHSYHQWLHQGSQDVPCEFILAPDRSRDPEGINALTAHALAQAEVLANGRSFDEVKQEEPDLSDEVARQKVHAGGRASTFLVHNTFGPAAFGALVALYEHRTYLAG
;
A
#
# COMPACT_ATOMS: atom_id res chain seq x y z
N HIS A 1 2.65 -23.63 29.44
CA HIS A 1 3.80 -22.70 29.34
C HIS A 1 3.28 -21.28 29.11
N VAL A 2 3.86 -20.31 29.76
CA VAL A 2 3.63 -18.89 29.54
C VAL A 2 4.86 -18.33 28.84
N PHE A 3 4.64 -17.57 27.78
CA PHE A 3 5.72 -16.88 27.05
C PHE A 3 5.57 -15.39 27.29
N ASP A 4 6.65 -14.77 27.75
CA ASP A 4 6.64 -13.34 28.04
C ASP A 4 6.67 -12.53 26.75
N MET A 5 5.92 -11.41 26.76
CA MET A 5 5.94 -10.42 25.70
C MET A 5 6.38 -9.08 26.32
N PRO A 6 7.35 -8.38 25.72
CA PRO A 6 7.78 -7.07 26.25
C PRO A 6 6.62 -6.09 26.35
N LEU A 7 6.46 -5.42 27.47
CA LEU A 7 5.39 -4.42 27.69
C LEU A 7 5.49 -3.23 26.73
N SER A 8 6.67 -2.99 26.16
CA SER A 8 6.90 -1.93 25.17
C SER A 8 6.42 -2.26 23.77
N VAL A 9 6.05 -3.52 23.50
CA VAL A 9 5.58 -3.98 22.18
C VAL A 9 4.06 -3.93 22.12
N GLY A 10 3.52 -3.00 21.38
CA GLY A 10 2.08 -2.93 21.11
C GLY A 10 1.60 -4.06 20.21
N GLY A 11 0.30 -4.41 20.28
CA GLY A 11 -0.30 -5.52 19.53
C GLY A 11 -0.02 -5.48 18.03
N ARG A 12 -0.14 -4.31 17.39
CA ARG A 12 0.10 -4.13 15.94
C ARG A 12 1.55 -4.28 15.50
N PHE A 13 2.51 -4.25 16.46
CA PHE A 13 3.93 -4.49 16.24
C PHE A 13 4.38 -5.86 16.76
N SER A 14 3.45 -6.72 17.15
CA SER A 14 3.75 -7.96 17.89
C SER A 14 4.09 -9.17 16.99
N LEU A 15 4.09 -9.01 15.67
CA LEU A 15 4.45 -10.10 14.75
C LEU A 15 5.81 -10.72 15.07
N TRP A 16 6.75 -9.94 15.56
CA TRP A 16 8.13 -10.31 15.89
C TRP A 16 8.29 -10.92 17.29
N SER A 17 7.20 -11.11 18.03
CA SER A 17 7.19 -11.52 19.43
C SER A 17 6.56 -12.92 19.62
N ALA A 18 6.50 -13.37 20.87
CA ALA A 18 5.82 -14.61 21.25
C ALA A 18 4.33 -14.66 20.85
N ALA A 19 3.70 -13.52 20.56
CA ALA A 19 2.34 -13.48 20.03
C ALA A 19 2.18 -14.23 18.71
N SER A 20 3.24 -14.36 17.92
CA SER A 20 3.24 -15.10 16.65
C SER A 20 3.59 -16.59 16.77
N LEU A 21 3.68 -17.14 17.99
CA LEU A 21 4.05 -18.55 18.18
C LEU A 21 3.12 -19.51 17.42
N ALA A 22 1.81 -19.23 17.38
CA ALA A 22 0.86 -20.02 16.61
C ALA A 22 1.17 -20.00 15.11
N CYS A 23 1.55 -18.83 14.56
CA CYS A 23 1.98 -18.70 13.17
C CYS A 23 3.28 -19.48 12.92
N MET A 24 4.24 -19.40 13.83
CA MET A 24 5.51 -20.13 13.75
C MET A 24 5.28 -21.65 13.74
N ILE A 25 4.40 -22.16 14.60
CA ILE A 25 4.06 -23.58 14.63
C ILE A 25 3.38 -24.01 13.32
N TYR A 26 2.48 -23.20 12.79
CA TYR A 26 1.74 -23.50 11.56
C TYR A 26 2.61 -23.45 10.31
N LEU A 27 3.47 -22.43 10.19
CA LEU A 27 4.32 -22.20 9.01
C LEU A 27 5.61 -23.04 9.03
N GLY A 28 6.04 -23.50 10.21
CA GLY A 28 7.34 -24.09 10.46
C GLY A 28 8.42 -23.04 10.78
N ALA A 29 9.41 -23.47 11.56
CA ALA A 29 10.48 -22.59 12.05
C ALA A 29 11.26 -21.93 10.92
N ASP A 30 11.68 -22.67 9.92
CA ASP A 30 12.49 -22.16 8.79
C ASP A 30 11.76 -21.03 8.02
N THR A 31 10.44 -21.20 7.82
CA THR A 31 9.62 -20.16 7.17
C THR A 31 9.56 -18.90 8.03
N PHE A 32 9.36 -19.05 9.33
CA PHE A 32 9.26 -17.92 10.23
C PHE A 32 10.62 -17.21 10.41
N GLU A 33 11.72 -17.96 10.48
CA GLU A 33 13.07 -17.40 10.47
C GLU A 33 13.35 -16.59 9.18
N GLY A 34 12.86 -17.09 8.03
CA GLY A 34 12.91 -16.34 6.78
C GLY A 34 12.18 -14.99 6.88
N ILE A 35 11.01 -14.95 7.54
CA ILE A 35 10.27 -13.70 7.79
C ILE A 35 11.10 -12.74 8.66
N LEU A 36 11.64 -13.23 9.78
CA LEU A 36 12.50 -12.44 10.68
C LEU A 36 13.73 -11.90 9.97
N LYS A 37 14.37 -12.72 9.12
CA LYS A 37 15.53 -12.30 8.33
C LYS A 37 15.18 -11.14 7.39
N GLY A 38 14.08 -11.24 6.66
CA GLY A 38 13.64 -10.16 5.78
C GLY A 38 13.34 -8.85 6.52
N ALA A 39 12.75 -8.93 7.71
CA ALA A 39 12.55 -7.76 8.57
C ALA A 39 13.87 -7.14 9.01
N ALA A 40 14.84 -7.96 9.47
CA ALA A 40 16.16 -7.50 9.86
C ALA A 40 16.94 -6.84 8.70
N GLU A 41 16.79 -7.36 7.48
CA GLU A 41 17.37 -6.75 6.28
C GLU A 41 16.75 -5.37 5.99
N MET A 42 15.44 -5.21 6.16
CA MET A 42 14.76 -3.92 6.04
C MET A 42 15.19 -2.95 7.14
N ASP A 43 15.33 -3.41 8.38
CA ASP A 43 15.88 -2.61 9.50
C ASP A 43 17.28 -2.09 9.19
N ALA A 44 18.13 -2.94 8.64
CA ALA A 44 19.49 -2.54 8.23
C ALA A 44 19.43 -1.52 7.09
N HIS A 45 18.58 -1.72 6.09
CA HIS A 45 18.36 -0.78 4.99
C HIS A 45 17.93 0.60 5.50
N VAL A 46 16.92 0.66 6.36
CA VAL A 46 16.42 1.95 6.89
C VAL A 46 17.48 2.70 7.67
N ARG A 47 18.34 1.98 8.41
CA ARG A 47 19.43 2.61 9.19
C ARG A 47 20.60 3.10 8.36
N SER A 48 20.88 2.51 7.22
CA SER A 48 22.13 2.73 6.47
C SER A 48 21.97 3.32 5.08
N ALA A 49 20.79 3.17 4.44
CA ALA A 49 20.58 3.68 3.11
C ALA A 49 20.52 5.21 3.09
N PRO A 50 21.12 5.87 2.10
CA PRO A 50 20.94 7.31 1.90
C PRO A 50 19.47 7.63 1.62
N LEU A 51 19.07 8.89 1.86
CA LEU A 51 17.66 9.31 1.78
C LEU A 51 17.01 8.96 0.42
N GLU A 52 17.77 9.16 -0.65
CA GLU A 52 17.31 8.95 -2.03
C GLU A 52 17.01 7.47 -2.34
N GLU A 53 17.58 6.56 -1.58
CA GLU A 53 17.42 5.11 -1.72
C GLU A 53 16.58 4.50 -0.59
N ASN A 54 16.38 5.22 0.52
CA ASN A 54 15.69 4.72 1.69
C ASN A 54 14.18 4.60 1.45
N ALA A 55 13.71 3.38 1.24
CA ALA A 55 12.33 3.11 0.85
C ALA A 55 11.31 3.62 1.89
N ALA A 56 11.56 3.40 3.19
CA ALA A 56 10.65 3.83 4.25
C ALA A 56 10.58 5.36 4.36
N MET A 57 11.72 6.04 4.30
CA MET A 57 11.78 7.50 4.33
C MET A 57 11.07 8.12 3.12
N ARG A 58 11.29 7.57 1.92
CA ARG A 58 10.63 8.05 0.70
C ARG A 58 9.12 7.90 0.79
N LEU A 59 8.62 6.77 1.28
CA LEU A 59 7.18 6.55 1.45
C LEU A 59 6.59 7.48 2.53
N ALA A 60 7.28 7.68 3.65
CA ALA A 60 6.84 8.62 4.69
C ALA A 60 6.80 10.08 4.18
N LEU A 61 7.79 10.49 3.37
CA LEU A 61 7.79 11.81 2.73
C LEU A 61 6.65 11.96 1.71
N LEU A 62 6.32 10.90 0.97
CA LEU A 62 5.15 10.89 0.07
C LEU A 62 3.84 11.02 0.85
N ASP A 63 3.72 10.37 2.01
CA ASP A 63 2.55 10.52 2.88
C ASP A 63 2.41 11.95 3.37
N TYR A 64 3.50 12.54 3.85
CA TYR A 64 3.52 13.94 4.26
C TYR A 64 3.14 14.87 3.10
N TRP A 65 3.71 14.68 1.93
CA TRP A 65 3.40 15.46 0.73
C TRP A 65 1.92 15.36 0.35
N ASN A 66 1.40 14.14 0.28
CA ASN A 66 0.01 13.91 -0.10
C ASN A 66 -0.95 14.50 0.96
N ALA A 67 -0.72 14.23 2.24
CA ALA A 67 -1.60 14.67 3.31
C ALA A 67 -1.53 16.20 3.56
N THR A 68 -0.34 16.81 3.47
CA THR A 68 -0.12 18.20 3.88
C THR A 68 -0.13 19.16 2.68
N ILE A 69 0.52 18.81 1.59
CA ILE A 69 0.67 19.70 0.42
C ILE A 69 -0.49 19.51 -0.54
N ARG A 70 -0.83 18.27 -0.89
CA ARG A 70 -1.96 17.96 -1.77
C ARG A 70 -3.32 17.93 -1.05
N ASN A 71 -3.31 17.93 0.29
CA ASN A 71 -4.51 17.85 1.14
C ASN A 71 -5.34 16.58 0.90
N GLU A 72 -4.69 15.49 0.54
CA GLU A 72 -5.33 14.19 0.34
C GLU A 72 -5.63 13.53 1.69
N LYS A 73 -6.88 13.18 1.91
CA LYS A 73 -7.34 12.61 3.20
C LYS A 73 -7.39 11.09 3.21
N MET A 74 -7.15 10.48 2.07
CA MET A 74 -7.26 9.04 1.87
C MET A 74 -6.06 8.51 1.10
N ARG A 75 -5.81 7.21 1.26
CA ARG A 75 -4.89 6.44 0.42
C ARG A 75 -5.50 5.07 0.18
N VAL A 76 -5.41 4.58 -1.04
CA VAL A 76 -5.86 3.23 -1.40
C VAL A 76 -4.69 2.31 -1.66
N LEU A 77 -4.70 1.12 -1.07
CA LEU A 77 -3.72 0.08 -1.30
C LEU A 77 -4.32 -1.04 -2.15
N LEU A 78 -3.70 -1.28 -3.30
CA LEU A 78 -4.14 -2.20 -4.34
C LEU A 78 -3.14 -3.36 -4.45
N ALA A 79 -3.39 -4.46 -3.74
CA ALA A 79 -2.53 -5.62 -3.76
C ALA A 79 -2.86 -6.52 -4.96
N TYR A 80 -1.98 -6.53 -5.97
CA TYR A 80 -2.10 -7.47 -7.09
C TYR A 80 -1.42 -8.80 -6.77
N ALA A 81 -1.79 -9.33 -5.59
CA ALA A 81 -1.40 -10.63 -5.07
C ALA A 81 -2.41 -11.08 -4.02
N ASN A 82 -3.16 -12.13 -4.29
CA ASN A 82 -4.22 -12.62 -3.38
C ASN A 82 -3.71 -12.91 -1.95
N ARG A 83 -2.48 -13.40 -1.80
CA ARG A 83 -1.86 -13.66 -0.49
C ARG A 83 -1.70 -12.39 0.37
N LEU A 84 -1.76 -11.21 -0.22
CA LEU A 84 -1.71 -9.91 0.46
C LEU A 84 -3.08 -9.25 0.63
N ARG A 85 -4.19 -9.94 0.33
CA ARG A 85 -5.56 -9.38 0.41
C ARG A 85 -5.93 -8.80 1.77
N MET A 86 -5.31 -9.28 2.85
CA MET A 86 -5.53 -8.80 4.22
C MET A 86 -4.57 -7.68 4.65
N LEU A 87 -3.59 -7.35 3.82
CA LEU A 87 -2.61 -6.32 4.15
C LEU A 87 -3.25 -4.95 4.43
N PRO A 88 -4.23 -4.46 3.64
CA PRO A 88 -4.88 -3.18 3.95
C PRO A 88 -5.53 -3.17 5.33
N THR A 89 -6.18 -4.25 5.75
CA THR A 89 -6.80 -4.37 7.07
C THR A 89 -5.76 -4.30 8.21
N TYR A 90 -4.61 -4.96 8.04
CA TYR A 90 -3.51 -4.85 8.99
C TYR A 90 -2.96 -3.43 9.07
N LEU A 91 -2.75 -2.80 7.92
CA LEU A 91 -2.19 -1.45 7.84
C LEU A 91 -3.15 -0.38 8.38
N GLN A 92 -4.46 -0.60 8.33
CA GLN A 92 -5.43 0.28 8.99
C GLN A 92 -5.11 0.41 10.48
N GLN A 93 -4.89 -0.72 11.16
CA GLN A 93 -4.50 -0.66 12.57
C GLN A 93 -3.09 -0.11 12.73
N LEU A 94 -2.13 -0.59 11.94
CA LEU A 94 -0.75 -0.15 12.05
C LEU A 94 -0.60 1.36 11.90
N GLU A 95 -1.17 1.96 10.88
CA GLU A 95 -0.96 3.37 10.54
C GLU A 95 -2.01 4.29 11.18
N MET A 96 -3.30 3.99 11.01
CA MET A 96 -4.36 4.90 11.46
C MET A 96 -4.48 4.95 13.00
N GLU A 97 -4.28 3.83 13.69
CA GLU A 97 -4.27 3.81 15.15
C GLU A 97 -2.97 4.41 15.71
N SER A 98 -1.82 4.25 15.02
CA SER A 98 -0.57 4.85 15.46
C SER A 98 -0.57 6.36 15.29
N ASN A 99 -0.89 6.86 14.10
CA ASN A 99 -0.67 8.24 13.68
C ASN A 99 -1.96 9.07 13.56
N GLY A 100 -3.14 8.44 13.65
CA GLY A 100 -4.44 9.11 13.58
C GLY A 100 -4.82 9.84 14.89
N LYS A 101 -3.93 10.69 15.41
CA LYS A 101 -4.09 11.39 16.68
C LYS A 101 -3.93 12.90 16.51
N THR A 102 -4.77 13.65 17.22
CA THR A 102 -4.75 15.12 17.22
C THR A 102 -3.87 15.71 18.33
N VAL A 103 -3.25 14.86 19.15
CA VAL A 103 -2.38 15.27 20.26
C VAL A 103 -1.07 14.47 20.17
N SER A 104 0.05 15.19 20.21
CA SER A 104 1.40 14.60 20.22
C SER A 104 1.69 13.88 21.55
N PRO A 105 2.73 13.04 21.61
CA PRO A 105 3.18 12.42 22.88
C PRO A 105 3.51 13.42 23.99
N THR A 106 3.85 14.65 23.64
CA THR A 106 4.15 15.74 24.60
C THR A 106 2.91 16.54 25.00
N GLY A 107 1.71 16.15 24.55
CA GLY A 107 0.45 16.85 24.87
C GLY A 107 0.14 18.07 23.98
N THR A 108 0.93 18.32 22.95
CA THR A 108 0.73 19.44 22.03
C THR A 108 -0.36 19.08 21.00
N ILE A 109 -1.29 20.01 20.74
CA ILE A 109 -2.29 19.80 19.68
C ILE A 109 -1.62 19.85 18.31
N VAL A 110 -1.87 18.82 17.49
CA VAL A 110 -1.42 18.74 16.10
C VAL A 110 -2.41 19.52 15.24
N SER A 111 -1.94 20.58 14.60
CA SER A 111 -2.77 21.44 13.73
C SER A 111 -2.78 21.00 12.26
N GLY A 112 -1.92 20.06 11.89
CA GLY A 112 -1.77 19.54 10.52
C GLY A 112 -2.61 18.30 10.25
N ALA A 113 -2.40 17.73 9.06
CA ALA A 113 -2.92 16.43 8.72
C ALA A 113 -2.24 15.36 9.59
N THR A 114 -3.03 14.38 10.02
CA THR A 114 -2.55 13.16 10.68
C THR A 114 -2.57 11.99 9.67
N ALA A 115 -2.66 10.73 10.12
CA ALA A 115 -2.73 9.62 9.19
C ALA A 115 -3.90 9.76 8.20
N PRO A 116 -3.69 9.52 6.90
CA PRO A 116 -4.78 9.41 5.94
C PRO A 116 -5.66 8.19 6.25
N ALA A 117 -6.92 8.23 5.85
CA ALA A 117 -7.77 7.03 5.88
C ALA A 117 -7.24 6.02 4.87
N LEU A 118 -6.74 4.89 5.36
CA LEU A 118 -6.25 3.78 4.56
C LEU A 118 -7.37 2.78 4.27
N TRP A 119 -7.53 2.41 3.01
CA TRP A 119 -8.46 1.38 2.57
C TRP A 119 -7.92 0.66 1.33
N GLY A 120 -8.64 -0.32 0.83
CA GLY A 120 -8.24 -1.06 -0.36
C GLY A 120 -8.44 -2.55 -0.21
N GLY A 121 -7.73 -3.33 -1.01
CA GLY A 121 -7.86 -4.77 -1.06
C GLY A 121 -7.08 -5.39 -2.21
N GLU A 122 -7.56 -6.54 -2.67
CA GLU A 122 -7.04 -7.18 -3.88
C GLU A 122 -7.37 -6.33 -5.10
N GLY A 123 -6.35 -5.94 -5.87
CA GLY A 123 -6.48 -5.00 -6.97
C GLY A 123 -7.44 -5.46 -8.06
N SER A 124 -7.37 -6.74 -8.45
CA SER A 124 -8.27 -7.32 -9.46
C SER A 124 -9.74 -7.31 -9.02
N VAL A 125 -10.02 -7.59 -7.75
CA VAL A 125 -11.36 -7.51 -7.18
C VAL A 125 -11.83 -6.05 -7.10
N GLY A 126 -10.93 -5.14 -6.74
CA GLY A 126 -11.17 -3.70 -6.69
C GLY A 126 -11.65 -3.11 -8.02
N GLN A 127 -11.17 -3.65 -9.15
CA GLN A 127 -11.60 -3.22 -10.49
C GLN A 127 -13.11 -3.37 -10.71
N HIS A 128 -13.74 -4.34 -10.04
CA HIS A 128 -15.18 -4.62 -10.13
C HIS A 128 -15.99 -3.98 -8.99
N SER A 129 -15.38 -3.14 -8.15
CA SER A 129 -16.09 -2.51 -7.03
C SER A 129 -15.90 -1.00 -6.95
N TYR A 130 -14.69 -0.51 -6.83
CA TYR A 130 -14.41 0.91 -6.54
C TYR A 130 -13.51 1.64 -7.57
N HIS A 131 -12.98 0.96 -8.59
CA HIS A 131 -12.13 1.62 -9.58
C HIS A 131 -12.90 2.66 -10.40
N GLN A 132 -14.20 2.47 -10.64
CA GLN A 132 -15.04 3.51 -11.25
C GLN A 132 -14.94 4.84 -10.50
N TRP A 133 -14.99 4.78 -9.15
CA TRP A 133 -14.84 5.95 -8.32
C TRP A 133 -13.41 6.51 -8.32
N LEU A 134 -12.40 5.64 -8.37
CA LEU A 134 -11.01 6.09 -8.49
C LEU A 134 -10.76 6.84 -9.81
N HIS A 135 -11.42 6.46 -10.90
CA HIS A 135 -11.26 7.12 -12.21
C HIS A 135 -12.09 8.39 -12.36
N GLN A 136 -13.35 8.36 -11.95
CA GLN A 136 -14.33 9.43 -12.23
C GLN A 136 -14.86 10.16 -10.99
N GLY A 137 -14.47 9.73 -9.79
CA GLY A 137 -14.86 10.43 -8.57
C GLY A 137 -14.22 11.82 -8.47
N SER A 138 -14.85 12.69 -7.70
CA SER A 138 -14.41 14.08 -7.49
C SER A 138 -13.22 14.23 -6.55
N GLN A 139 -12.79 13.13 -5.92
CA GLN A 139 -11.69 13.11 -4.94
C GLN A 139 -10.44 12.53 -5.59
N ASP A 140 -9.31 13.18 -5.37
CA ASP A 140 -8.01 12.57 -5.65
C ASP A 140 -7.64 11.62 -4.50
N VAL A 141 -7.19 10.41 -4.87
CA VAL A 141 -6.75 9.40 -3.91
C VAL A 141 -5.44 8.81 -4.38
N PRO A 142 -4.33 9.04 -3.68
CA PRO A 142 -3.08 8.37 -3.96
C PRO A 142 -3.24 6.86 -3.94
N CYS A 143 -2.82 6.21 -5.02
CA CYS A 143 -2.93 4.78 -5.21
C CYS A 143 -1.58 4.09 -4.97
N GLU A 144 -1.55 3.08 -4.13
CA GLU A 144 -0.37 2.27 -3.87
C GLU A 144 -0.58 0.86 -4.40
N PHE A 145 0.14 0.51 -5.44
CA PHE A 145 0.08 -0.80 -6.09
C PHE A 145 1.17 -1.71 -5.54
N ILE A 146 0.81 -2.91 -5.09
CA ILE A 146 1.78 -3.92 -4.69
C ILE A 146 1.76 -5.06 -5.69
N LEU A 147 2.90 -5.26 -6.35
CA LEU A 147 3.16 -6.38 -7.24
C LEU A 147 4.06 -7.38 -6.52
N ALA A 148 3.52 -8.54 -6.21
CA ALA A 148 4.22 -9.60 -5.49
C ALA A 148 4.08 -10.93 -6.25
N PRO A 149 4.76 -11.07 -7.41
CA PRO A 149 4.62 -12.22 -8.28
C PRO A 149 5.16 -13.50 -7.64
N ASP A 150 4.42 -14.59 -7.81
CA ASP A 150 4.90 -15.95 -7.54
C ASP A 150 4.96 -16.74 -8.86
N ARG A 151 6.01 -16.49 -9.60
CA ARG A 151 6.21 -17.05 -10.95
C ARG A 151 6.37 -18.58 -10.96
N SER A 152 6.51 -19.20 -9.79
CA SER A 152 6.62 -20.65 -9.67
C SER A 152 5.30 -21.40 -9.89
N ARG A 153 4.16 -20.71 -9.71
CA ARG A 153 2.83 -21.35 -9.73
C ARG A 153 2.05 -21.07 -11.01
N ASP A 154 2.04 -19.81 -11.45
CA ASP A 154 1.24 -19.38 -12.61
C ASP A 154 1.91 -18.18 -13.29
N PRO A 155 2.89 -18.39 -14.19
CA PRO A 155 3.56 -17.29 -14.87
C PRO A 155 2.64 -16.46 -15.76
N GLU A 156 1.63 -17.06 -16.38
CA GLU A 156 0.71 -16.36 -17.28
C GLU A 156 -0.27 -15.48 -16.50
N GLY A 157 -0.87 -16.01 -15.44
CA GLY A 157 -1.75 -15.25 -14.57
C GLY A 157 -1.05 -14.09 -13.87
N ILE A 158 0.22 -14.25 -13.50
CA ILE A 158 1.03 -13.17 -12.94
C ILE A 158 1.29 -12.06 -13.96
N ASN A 159 1.59 -12.42 -15.21
CA ASN A 159 1.78 -11.43 -16.28
C ASN A 159 0.47 -10.67 -16.52
N ALA A 160 -0.67 -11.34 -16.53
CA ALA A 160 -1.99 -10.71 -16.64
C ALA A 160 -2.26 -9.75 -15.46
N LEU A 161 -2.04 -10.17 -14.22
CA LEU A 161 -2.21 -9.31 -13.03
C LEU A 161 -1.29 -8.08 -13.07
N THR A 162 -0.05 -8.25 -13.49
CA THR A 162 0.90 -7.15 -13.65
C THR A 162 0.44 -6.18 -14.74
N ALA A 163 0.01 -6.70 -15.89
CA ALA A 163 -0.54 -5.88 -16.97
C ALA A 163 -1.78 -5.08 -16.53
N HIS A 164 -2.68 -5.72 -15.77
CA HIS A 164 -3.83 -5.03 -15.18
C HIS A 164 -3.41 -3.90 -14.24
N ALA A 165 -2.45 -4.11 -13.35
CA ALA A 165 -1.97 -3.08 -12.44
C ALA A 165 -1.37 -1.88 -13.20
N LEU A 166 -0.53 -2.16 -14.19
CA LEU A 166 0.10 -1.12 -15.01
C LEU A 166 -0.93 -0.33 -15.82
N ALA A 167 -1.88 -1.01 -16.46
CA ALA A 167 -2.95 -0.37 -17.22
C ALA A 167 -3.83 0.53 -16.32
N GLN A 168 -4.16 0.08 -15.10
CA GLN A 168 -4.93 0.90 -14.16
C GLN A 168 -4.15 2.15 -13.74
N ALA A 169 -2.87 2.02 -13.44
CA ALA A 169 -2.03 3.16 -13.08
C ALA A 169 -1.84 4.14 -14.26
N GLU A 170 -1.69 3.62 -15.48
CA GLU A 170 -1.60 4.42 -16.69
C GLU A 170 -2.86 5.25 -16.92
N VAL A 171 -4.02 4.62 -16.82
CA VAL A 171 -5.32 5.31 -16.97
C VAL A 171 -5.53 6.36 -15.87
N LEU A 172 -5.14 6.07 -14.63
CA LEU A 172 -5.19 7.03 -13.53
C LEU A 172 -4.24 8.23 -13.74
N ALA A 173 -3.08 8.00 -14.35
CA ALA A 173 -2.10 9.05 -14.63
C ALA A 173 -2.51 9.92 -15.82
N ASN A 174 -2.97 9.32 -16.92
CA ASN A 174 -3.22 10.02 -18.19
C ASN A 174 -4.65 10.56 -18.30
N GLY A 175 -5.63 9.87 -17.70
CA GLY A 175 -7.03 10.18 -17.93
C GLY A 175 -7.52 9.77 -19.32
N ARG A 176 -8.67 10.30 -19.73
CA ARG A 176 -9.24 10.19 -21.06
C ARG A 176 -10.06 11.44 -21.39
N SER A 177 -9.65 12.16 -22.39
CA SER A 177 -10.31 13.40 -22.82
C SER A 177 -11.55 13.15 -23.67
N PHE A 178 -12.38 14.18 -23.86
CA PHE A 178 -13.55 14.11 -24.74
C PHE A 178 -13.15 13.84 -26.19
N ASP A 179 -12.07 14.48 -26.67
CA ASP A 179 -11.63 14.32 -28.05
C ASP A 179 -11.11 12.92 -28.33
N GLU A 180 -10.39 12.31 -27.38
CA GLU A 180 -9.97 10.90 -27.47
C GLU A 180 -11.19 9.97 -27.53
N VAL A 181 -12.19 10.18 -26.67
CA VAL A 181 -13.43 9.39 -26.71
C VAL A 181 -14.11 9.50 -28.08
N LYS A 182 -14.24 10.72 -28.62
CA LYS A 182 -14.88 10.94 -29.92
C LYS A 182 -14.05 10.39 -31.08
N GLN A 183 -12.72 10.36 -30.96
CA GLN A 183 -11.85 9.77 -31.97
C GLN A 183 -11.96 8.24 -32.00
N GLU A 184 -12.05 7.61 -30.85
CA GLU A 184 -12.16 6.15 -30.72
C GLU A 184 -13.58 5.64 -31.01
N GLU A 185 -14.59 6.43 -30.65
CA GLU A 185 -16.01 6.08 -30.74
C GLU A 185 -16.80 7.25 -31.37
N PRO A 186 -16.62 7.52 -32.69
CA PRO A 186 -17.18 8.72 -33.34
C PRO A 186 -18.70 8.77 -33.36
N ASP A 187 -19.37 7.62 -33.32
CA ASP A 187 -20.83 7.50 -33.40
C ASP A 187 -21.55 7.80 -32.06
N LEU A 188 -20.81 7.96 -30.97
CA LEU A 188 -21.42 8.30 -29.68
C LEU A 188 -21.99 9.73 -29.71
N SER A 189 -23.16 9.92 -29.09
CA SER A 189 -23.64 11.27 -28.80
C SER A 189 -22.66 11.99 -27.86
N ASP A 190 -22.62 13.31 -27.93
CA ASP A 190 -21.75 14.10 -27.05
C ASP A 190 -22.05 13.89 -25.57
N GLU A 191 -23.30 13.66 -25.21
CA GLU A 191 -23.72 13.37 -23.86
C GLU A 191 -23.10 12.07 -23.35
N VAL A 192 -23.17 10.98 -24.13
CA VAL A 192 -22.58 9.69 -23.79
C VAL A 192 -21.05 9.77 -23.81
N ALA A 193 -20.46 10.48 -24.77
CA ALA A 193 -19.03 10.67 -24.82
C ALA A 193 -18.49 11.38 -23.55
N ARG A 194 -19.19 12.41 -23.06
CA ARG A 194 -18.82 13.10 -21.80
C ARG A 194 -18.85 12.19 -20.58
N GLN A 195 -19.71 11.16 -20.54
CA GLN A 195 -19.78 10.19 -19.44
C GLN A 195 -18.56 9.24 -19.42
N LYS A 196 -17.81 9.15 -20.52
CA LYS A 196 -16.59 8.34 -20.63
C LYS A 196 -15.30 9.13 -20.35
N VAL A 197 -15.40 10.43 -20.15
CA VAL A 197 -14.27 11.29 -19.80
C VAL A 197 -13.89 11.13 -18.34
N HIS A 198 -12.63 11.07 -18.05
CA HIS A 198 -12.12 11.14 -16.69
C HIS A 198 -10.76 11.86 -16.62
N ALA A 199 -10.54 12.56 -15.51
CA ALA A 199 -9.32 13.31 -15.30
C ALA A 199 -8.13 12.35 -15.06
N GLY A 200 -6.96 12.73 -15.59
CA GLY A 200 -5.69 12.11 -15.21
C GLY A 200 -5.03 12.82 -14.04
N GLY A 201 -3.71 12.62 -13.90
CA GLY A 201 -2.89 13.28 -12.88
C GLY A 201 -3.01 12.68 -11.49
N ARG A 202 -3.62 11.50 -11.36
CA ARG A 202 -3.74 10.79 -10.08
C ARG A 202 -2.44 10.10 -9.72
N ALA A 203 -1.98 10.34 -8.50
CA ALA A 203 -0.70 9.82 -8.02
C ALA A 203 -0.74 8.31 -7.82
N SER A 204 0.28 7.61 -8.33
CA SER A 204 0.46 6.17 -8.15
C SER A 204 1.87 5.85 -7.68
N THR A 205 1.96 4.92 -6.73
CA THR A 205 3.23 4.36 -6.22
C THR A 205 3.22 2.86 -6.43
N PHE A 206 4.36 2.30 -6.85
CA PHE A 206 4.51 0.87 -7.01
C PHE A 206 5.52 0.31 -6.01
N LEU A 207 5.12 -0.72 -5.27
CA LEU A 207 6.01 -1.62 -4.54
C LEU A 207 6.11 -2.92 -5.33
N VAL A 208 7.29 -3.20 -5.86
CA VAL A 208 7.50 -4.35 -6.75
C VAL A 208 8.48 -5.31 -6.11
N HIS A 209 8.05 -6.55 -5.92
CA HIS A 209 8.89 -7.65 -5.48
C HIS A 209 9.20 -8.57 -6.66
N ASN A 210 10.47 -8.86 -6.91
CA ASN A 210 10.87 -9.78 -7.98
C ASN A 210 10.42 -11.22 -7.70
N THR A 211 10.53 -11.62 -6.42
CA THR A 211 10.02 -12.90 -5.89
C THR A 211 9.40 -12.63 -4.54
N PHE A 212 8.27 -13.28 -4.26
CA PHE A 212 7.57 -13.06 -2.99
C PHE A 212 7.57 -14.35 -2.15
N GLY A 213 8.46 -14.40 -1.18
CA GLY A 213 8.61 -15.47 -0.21
C GLY A 213 8.63 -14.92 1.23
N PRO A 214 8.99 -15.77 2.22
CA PRO A 214 8.99 -15.38 3.64
C PRO A 214 9.81 -14.11 3.92
N ALA A 215 11.02 -14.00 3.39
CA ALA A 215 11.87 -12.83 3.59
C ALA A 215 11.26 -11.55 2.97
N ALA A 216 10.71 -11.64 1.76
CA ALA A 216 10.03 -10.50 1.14
C ALA A 216 8.80 -10.04 1.93
N PHE A 217 8.05 -10.99 2.51
CA PHE A 217 6.94 -10.66 3.40
C PHE A 217 7.43 -9.95 4.67
N GLY A 218 8.47 -10.46 5.32
CA GLY A 218 9.06 -9.83 6.52
C GLY A 218 9.57 -8.42 6.22
N ALA A 219 10.29 -8.24 5.12
CA ALA A 219 10.76 -6.93 4.68
C ALA A 219 9.61 -5.95 4.38
N LEU A 220 8.51 -6.44 3.77
CA LEU A 220 7.33 -5.62 3.49
C LEU A 220 6.65 -5.14 4.78
N VAL A 221 6.46 -6.01 5.77
CA VAL A 221 5.87 -5.62 7.07
C VAL A 221 6.75 -4.62 7.78
N ALA A 222 8.06 -4.87 7.90
CA ALA A 222 9.01 -3.95 8.52
C ALA A 222 9.08 -2.61 7.78
N LEU A 223 8.98 -2.59 6.45
CA LEU A 223 8.91 -1.36 5.67
C LEU A 223 7.72 -0.48 6.11
N TYR A 224 6.53 -1.07 6.29
CA TYR A 224 5.37 -0.32 6.74
C TYR A 224 5.46 0.10 8.21
N GLU A 225 6.07 -0.71 9.07
CA GLU A 225 6.34 -0.31 10.45
C GLU A 225 7.26 0.91 10.52
N HIS A 226 8.38 0.89 9.78
CA HIS A 226 9.29 2.03 9.67
C HIS A 226 8.62 3.26 9.04
N ARG A 227 7.86 3.08 7.96
CA ARG A 227 7.08 4.16 7.34
C ARG A 227 6.14 4.80 8.36
N THR A 228 5.40 3.99 9.12
CA THR A 228 4.47 4.45 10.15
C THR A 228 5.20 5.25 11.23
N TYR A 229 6.36 4.77 11.69
CA TYR A 229 7.18 5.47 12.68
C TYR A 229 7.72 6.81 12.15
N LEU A 230 8.18 6.83 10.91
CA LEU A 230 8.76 8.04 10.29
C LEU A 230 7.71 9.10 9.93
N ALA A 231 6.47 8.68 9.69
CA ALA A 231 5.36 9.57 9.37
C ALA A 231 4.61 10.13 10.61
N GLY A 232 4.86 9.58 11.80
CA GLY A 232 4.25 9.98 13.10
C GLY A 232 5.14 10.89 13.89
#